data_4032ca456d089301dd340bb0a0b1f96e
#
_entry.id   4032ca456d089301dd340bb0a0b1f96e
#
_cell.length_a   1.000
_cell.length_b   1.000
_cell.length_c   1.000
_cell.angle_alpha   90.00
_cell.angle_beta   90.00
_cell.angle_gamma   90.00
#
_symmetry.space_group_name_H-M   'P 1'
#
loop_
_entity.id
_entity.type
_entity.pdbx_description
1 polymer ?
#
loop_
_entity_poly.entity_id
_entity_poly.type
_entity_poly.pdbx_seq_one_letter_code
_entity_poly.pdbx_strand_id
1 'polypeptide(L)'
;MKRGAWLINTARGAICVEKDVADAVKTGQLNGYGGDVSYPQPAPADHPWRSMSNGWNAGGGNAMTPHISGTSLDAQSRYIAGTKEILANIWSGQPQKQVNVIVEAGRYVSPAYGQH
;
A
#
# COMPACT_ATOMS: atom_id res chain seq x y z
N MET A 1 -10.65 12.30 7.78
CA MET A 1 -9.26 12.76 8.03
C MET A 1 -9.28 14.24 8.38
N LYS A 2 -8.23 14.75 9.09
CA LYS A 2 -8.11 16.18 9.36
C LYS A 2 -7.96 16.96 8.05
N ARG A 3 -8.49 18.20 8.01
CA ARG A 3 -8.32 19.10 6.87
C ARG A 3 -6.82 19.38 6.63
N GLY A 4 -6.40 19.32 5.39
CA GLY A 4 -5.00 19.48 4.98
C GLY A 4 -4.11 18.26 5.22
N ALA A 5 -4.67 17.11 5.59
CA ALA A 5 -3.90 15.87 5.71
C ALA A 5 -3.44 15.34 4.35
N TRP A 6 -2.39 14.54 4.37
CA TRP A 6 -1.94 13.77 3.21
C TRP A 6 -2.46 12.34 3.31
N LEU A 7 -2.91 11.78 2.20
CA LEU A 7 -3.30 10.38 2.08
C LEU A 7 -2.23 9.62 1.33
N ILE A 8 -1.65 8.60 1.97
CA ILE A 8 -0.66 7.72 1.33
C ILE A 8 -1.25 6.30 1.26
N ASN A 9 -1.30 5.73 0.04
CA ASN A 9 -1.78 4.37 -0.19
C ASN A 9 -0.70 3.53 -0.88
N THR A 10 -0.09 2.65 -0.11
CA THR A 10 0.88 1.65 -0.59
C THR A 10 0.34 0.23 -0.55
N ALA A 11 -0.96 0.06 -0.30
CA ALA A 11 -1.60 -1.24 -0.14
C ALA A 11 -2.27 -1.70 -1.44
N ARG A 12 -3.49 -1.24 -1.71
CA ARG A 12 -4.23 -1.52 -2.95
C ARG A 12 -5.14 -0.33 -3.31
N GLY A 13 -5.30 -0.08 -4.61
CA GLY A 13 -6.14 1.01 -5.11
C GLY A 13 -7.60 0.88 -4.68
N ALA A 14 -8.14 -0.33 -4.74
CA ALA A 14 -9.54 -0.63 -4.44
C ALA A 14 -9.99 -0.37 -2.98
N ILE A 15 -9.07 -0.11 -2.05
CA ILE A 15 -9.43 0.27 -0.68
C ILE A 15 -9.80 1.76 -0.55
N CYS A 16 -9.62 2.53 -1.60
CA CYS A 16 -9.99 3.93 -1.65
C CYS A 16 -11.06 4.13 -2.74
N VAL A 17 -12.13 4.86 -2.43
CA VAL A 17 -13.08 5.31 -3.44
C VAL A 17 -12.43 6.43 -4.23
N GLU A 18 -12.11 6.18 -5.49
CA GLU A 18 -11.26 7.04 -6.33
C GLU A 18 -11.82 8.45 -6.50
N LYS A 19 -13.13 8.56 -6.71
CA LYS A 19 -13.80 9.84 -6.84
C LYS A 19 -13.75 10.65 -5.55
N ASP A 20 -13.96 10.03 -4.40
CA ASP A 20 -13.97 10.71 -3.10
C ASP A 20 -12.58 11.26 -2.75
N VAL A 21 -11.52 10.50 -3.08
CA VAL A 21 -10.13 10.96 -2.92
C VAL A 21 -9.86 12.18 -3.81
N ALA A 22 -10.25 12.10 -5.10
CA ALA A 22 -10.04 13.21 -6.03
C ALA A 22 -10.80 14.47 -5.59
N ASP A 23 -12.06 14.34 -5.17
CA ASP A 23 -12.87 15.44 -4.65
C ASP A 23 -12.28 16.03 -3.36
N ALA A 24 -11.79 15.19 -2.46
CA ALA A 24 -11.16 15.63 -1.22
C ALA A 24 -9.87 16.43 -1.46
N VAL A 25 -9.07 16.03 -2.44
CA VAL A 25 -7.87 16.79 -2.86
C VAL A 25 -8.31 18.12 -3.51
N LYS A 26 -9.26 18.09 -4.44
CA LYS A 26 -9.76 19.28 -5.14
C LYS A 26 -10.33 20.33 -4.19
N THR A 27 -11.04 19.92 -3.15
CA THR A 27 -11.66 20.82 -2.15
C THR A 27 -10.69 21.28 -1.05
N GLY A 28 -9.46 20.76 -1.04
CA GLY A 28 -8.49 21.03 0.02
C GLY A 28 -8.82 20.36 1.36
N GLN A 29 -9.74 19.41 1.38
CA GLN A 29 -9.93 18.54 2.54
C GLN A 29 -8.70 17.67 2.75
N LEU A 30 -8.14 17.12 1.66
CA LEU A 30 -6.80 16.56 1.62
C LEU A 30 -5.86 17.55 0.93
N ASN A 31 -4.65 17.66 1.44
CA ASN A 31 -3.59 18.45 0.82
C ASN A 31 -2.96 17.72 -0.37
N GLY A 32 -3.04 16.40 -0.38
CA GLY A 32 -2.60 15.59 -1.50
C GLY A 32 -2.71 14.10 -1.26
N TYR A 33 -2.39 13.36 -2.32
CA TYR A 33 -2.35 11.90 -2.38
C TYR A 33 -0.98 11.43 -2.87
N GLY A 34 -0.47 10.37 -2.25
CA GLY A 34 0.69 9.64 -2.75
C GLY A 34 0.40 8.14 -2.78
N GLY A 35 0.79 7.46 -3.86
CA GLY A 35 0.53 6.02 -3.94
C GLY A 35 1.16 5.34 -5.13
N ASP A 36 1.42 4.06 -4.95
CA ASP A 36 1.96 3.18 -5.98
C ASP A 36 0.88 2.24 -6.56
N VAL A 37 -0.38 2.47 -6.22
CA VAL A 37 -1.48 1.57 -6.57
C VAL A 37 -2.69 2.37 -7.06
N SER A 38 -3.42 1.81 -8.04
CA SER A 38 -4.68 2.34 -8.56
C SER A 38 -5.71 1.23 -8.72
N TYR A 39 -6.95 1.59 -8.97
CA TYR A 39 -7.98 0.65 -9.37
C TYR A 39 -8.92 1.32 -10.39
N PRO A 40 -9.13 0.73 -11.59
CA PRO A 40 -8.41 -0.45 -12.09
C PRO A 40 -6.91 -0.21 -12.26
N GLN A 41 -6.16 -1.28 -12.48
CA GLN A 41 -4.71 -1.22 -12.68
C GLN A 41 -4.32 -1.97 -13.96
N PRO A 42 -3.55 -1.31 -14.86
CA PRO A 42 -3.02 0.05 -14.75
C PRO A 42 -4.14 1.11 -14.77
N ALA A 43 -3.89 2.28 -14.16
CA ALA A 43 -4.85 3.37 -14.17
C ALA A 43 -5.15 3.81 -15.62
N PRO A 44 -6.42 3.80 -16.06
CA PRO A 44 -6.79 4.28 -17.41
C PRO A 44 -6.48 5.76 -17.59
N ALA A 45 -6.51 6.24 -18.83
CA ALA A 45 -6.12 7.62 -19.14
C ALA A 45 -7.03 8.67 -18.46
N ASP A 46 -8.29 8.34 -18.28
CA ASP A 46 -9.34 9.16 -17.65
C ASP A 46 -9.47 8.94 -16.13
N HIS A 47 -8.58 8.13 -15.53
CA HIS A 47 -8.62 7.90 -14.08
C HIS A 47 -8.52 9.21 -13.30
N PRO A 48 -9.46 9.50 -12.37
CA PRO A 48 -9.55 10.81 -11.71
C PRO A 48 -8.28 11.23 -10.96
N TRP A 49 -7.49 10.25 -10.49
CA TRP A 49 -6.23 10.56 -9.80
C TRP A 49 -5.13 11.05 -10.73
N ARG A 50 -5.20 10.80 -12.04
CA ARG A 50 -4.18 11.29 -12.99
C ARG A 50 -4.18 12.81 -13.13
N SER A 51 -5.33 13.43 -13.00
CA SER A 51 -5.53 14.87 -13.17
C SER A 51 -5.85 15.63 -11.89
N MET A 52 -5.95 14.92 -10.74
CA MET A 52 -6.28 15.60 -9.50
C MET A 52 -5.17 16.57 -9.07
N SER A 53 -5.57 17.73 -8.59
CA SER A 53 -4.70 18.79 -8.11
C SER A 53 -5.40 19.51 -6.96
N ASN A 54 -4.62 19.94 -5.99
CA ASN A 54 -5.15 20.73 -4.87
C ASN A 54 -5.33 22.22 -5.20
N GLY A 55 -5.00 22.65 -6.43
CA GLY A 55 -5.11 24.03 -6.87
C GLY A 55 -4.15 25.04 -6.21
N TRP A 56 -3.35 24.60 -5.22
CA TRP A 56 -2.48 25.47 -4.43
C TRP A 56 -1.08 25.58 -5.01
N ASN A 57 -0.60 24.51 -5.61
CA ASN A 57 0.70 24.45 -6.26
C ASN A 57 0.52 23.96 -7.69
N ALA A 58 1.18 24.57 -8.64
CA ALA A 58 1.22 24.08 -10.01
C ALA A 58 1.72 22.61 -10.01
N GLY A 59 0.84 21.67 -10.30
CA GLY A 59 1.12 20.23 -10.25
C GLY A 59 1.17 19.61 -8.85
N GLY A 60 0.77 20.34 -7.79
CA GLY A 60 0.76 19.83 -6.43
C GLY A 60 -0.45 18.96 -6.12
N GLY A 61 -0.31 18.09 -5.13
CA GLY A 61 -1.39 17.27 -4.57
C GLY A 61 -1.45 15.83 -5.06
N ASN A 62 -0.64 15.43 -6.05
CA ASN A 62 -0.66 14.07 -6.58
C ASN A 62 0.75 13.53 -6.83
N ALA A 63 1.05 12.37 -6.27
CA ALA A 63 2.27 11.62 -6.51
C ALA A 63 1.92 10.13 -6.74
N MET A 64 1.56 9.80 -7.98
CA MET A 64 1.27 8.42 -8.41
C MET A 64 2.45 7.78 -9.10
N THR A 65 2.70 6.53 -8.76
CA THR A 65 3.59 5.65 -9.52
C THR A 65 2.82 4.40 -10.01
N PRO A 66 3.26 3.74 -11.09
CA PRO A 66 2.47 2.70 -11.76
C PRO A 66 2.68 1.30 -11.16
N HIS A 67 2.70 1.17 -9.84
CA HIS A 67 2.89 -0.08 -9.09
C HIS A 67 4.27 -0.71 -9.32
N ILE A 68 5.31 0.07 -9.09
CA ILE A 68 6.71 -0.32 -9.34
C ILE A 68 7.58 -0.39 -8.07
N SER A 69 7.05 -0.02 -6.90
CA SER A 69 7.86 0.02 -5.67
C SER A 69 8.44 -1.34 -5.28
N GLY A 70 7.72 -2.44 -5.58
CA GLY A 70 8.19 -3.80 -5.37
C GLY A 70 9.24 -4.30 -6.36
N THR A 71 9.54 -3.55 -7.42
CA THR A 71 10.49 -3.95 -8.47
C THR A 71 11.91 -3.44 -8.24
N SER A 72 12.13 -2.64 -7.20
CA SER A 72 13.49 -2.21 -6.84
C SER A 72 14.34 -3.39 -6.38
N LEU A 73 15.65 -3.35 -6.64
CA LEU A 73 16.58 -4.40 -6.21
C LEU A 73 16.55 -4.62 -4.70
N ASP A 74 16.42 -3.54 -3.92
CA ASP A 74 16.29 -3.59 -2.47
C ASP A 74 15.01 -4.31 -2.00
N ALA A 75 13.88 -4.03 -2.64
CA ALA A 75 12.62 -4.71 -2.32
C ALA A 75 12.73 -6.20 -2.62
N GLN A 76 13.25 -6.55 -3.80
CA GLN A 76 13.47 -7.94 -4.21
C GLN A 76 14.42 -8.67 -3.29
N SER A 77 15.54 -8.05 -2.89
CA SER A 77 16.48 -8.62 -1.93
C SER A 77 15.84 -8.93 -0.58
N ARG A 78 14.98 -8.02 -0.07
CA ARG A 78 14.26 -8.24 1.18
C ARG A 78 13.25 -9.38 1.10
N TYR A 79 12.51 -9.50 0.00
CA TYR A 79 11.58 -10.63 -0.22
C TYR A 79 12.33 -11.95 -0.24
N ILE A 80 13.45 -12.01 -0.98
CA ILE A 80 14.27 -13.22 -1.07
C ILE A 80 14.87 -13.57 0.29
N ALA A 81 15.41 -12.60 1.02
CA ALA A 81 16.00 -12.82 2.34
C ALA A 81 14.96 -13.35 3.33
N GLY A 82 13.76 -12.77 3.38
CA GLY A 82 12.68 -13.25 4.24
C GLY A 82 12.23 -14.67 3.90
N THR A 83 12.08 -14.97 2.61
CA THR A 83 11.72 -16.32 2.17
C THR A 83 12.79 -17.35 2.52
N LYS A 84 14.07 -17.02 2.31
CA LYS A 84 15.19 -17.90 2.68
C LYS A 84 15.24 -18.17 4.17
N GLU A 85 15.01 -17.17 5.00
CA GLU A 85 14.97 -17.33 6.45
C GLU A 85 13.85 -18.29 6.89
N ILE A 86 12.64 -18.12 6.36
CA ILE A 86 11.52 -19.02 6.66
C ILE A 86 11.85 -20.46 6.28
N LEU A 87 12.37 -20.68 5.08
CA LEU A 87 12.75 -22.01 4.61
C LEU A 87 13.88 -22.63 5.45
N ALA A 88 14.90 -21.85 5.80
CA ALA A 88 16.00 -22.31 6.63
C ALA A 88 15.52 -22.74 8.03
N ASN A 89 14.62 -21.98 8.63
CA ASN A 89 14.04 -22.33 9.93
C ASN A 89 13.21 -23.62 9.84
N ILE A 90 12.39 -23.79 8.79
CA ILE A 90 11.64 -25.05 8.58
C ILE A 90 12.59 -26.22 8.44
N TRP A 91 13.65 -26.08 7.62
CA TRP A 91 14.61 -27.16 7.36
C TRP A 91 15.40 -27.57 8.60
N SER A 92 15.78 -26.60 9.43
CA SER A 92 16.57 -26.84 10.65
C SER A 92 15.73 -27.09 11.90
N GLY A 93 14.39 -27.14 11.79
CA GLY A 93 13.49 -27.31 12.95
C GLY A 93 13.50 -26.12 13.92
N GLN A 94 13.95 -24.96 13.48
CA GLN A 94 13.93 -23.75 14.29
C GLN A 94 12.55 -23.08 14.27
N PRO A 95 12.15 -22.41 15.36
CA PRO A 95 10.90 -21.69 15.39
C PRO A 95 10.90 -20.51 14.40
N GLN A 96 9.74 -20.22 13.80
CA GLN A 96 9.55 -19.04 12.99
C GLN A 96 9.47 -17.78 13.85
N LYS A 97 9.86 -16.64 13.28
CA LYS A 97 9.56 -15.34 13.90
C LYS A 97 8.05 -15.17 14.03
N GLN A 98 7.57 -14.75 15.18
CA GLN A 98 6.13 -14.58 15.45
C GLN A 98 5.42 -13.72 14.40
N VAL A 99 6.09 -12.69 13.87
CA VAL A 99 5.54 -11.82 12.79
C VAL A 99 5.25 -12.58 11.49
N ASN A 100 5.90 -13.72 11.27
CA ASN A 100 5.72 -14.55 10.07
C ASN A 100 4.68 -15.67 10.28
N VAL A 101 4.15 -15.84 11.49
CA VAL A 101 3.20 -16.92 11.80
C VAL A 101 1.79 -16.34 11.89
N ILE A 102 0.92 -16.78 10.99
CA ILE A 102 -0.50 -16.39 10.98
C ILE A 102 -1.35 -17.44 11.69
N VAL A 103 -1.07 -18.72 11.40
CA VAL A 103 -1.78 -19.86 11.98
C VAL A 103 -0.78 -20.84 12.56
N GLU A 104 -1.00 -21.29 13.80
CA GLU A 104 -0.24 -22.32 14.47
C GLU A 104 -1.20 -23.33 15.10
N ALA A 105 -0.94 -24.63 14.86
CA ALA A 105 -1.81 -25.70 15.33
C ALA A 105 -3.31 -25.47 15.04
N GLY A 106 -3.64 -24.93 13.87
CA GLY A 106 -5.01 -24.67 13.43
C GLY A 106 -5.67 -23.43 14.05
N ARG A 107 -4.94 -22.61 14.77
CA ARG A 107 -5.45 -21.38 15.42
C ARG A 107 -4.72 -20.15 14.90
N TYR A 108 -5.45 -19.04 14.70
CA TYR A 108 -4.84 -17.77 14.41
C TYR A 108 -4.02 -17.29 15.61
N VAL A 109 -2.74 -17.00 15.39
CA VAL A 109 -1.81 -16.49 16.41
C VAL A 109 -1.37 -15.05 16.10
N SER A 110 -1.56 -14.60 14.86
CA SER A 110 -1.29 -13.22 14.50
C SER A 110 -2.41 -12.30 14.97
N PRO A 111 -2.10 -11.16 15.65
CA PRO A 111 -3.11 -10.19 16.06
C PRO A 111 -3.79 -9.48 14.89
N ALA A 112 -3.22 -9.57 13.68
CA ALA A 112 -3.77 -8.96 12.46
C ALA A 112 -4.84 -9.83 11.78
N TYR A 113 -5.01 -11.09 12.19
CA TYR A 113 -5.91 -12.05 11.53
C TYR A 113 -6.76 -12.78 12.58
N GLY A 114 -7.97 -13.20 12.18
CA GLY A 114 -8.80 -14.08 13.01
C GLY A 114 -9.57 -13.40 14.16
N GLN A 115 -9.56 -12.10 14.22
CA GLN A 115 -10.38 -11.33 15.20
C GLN A 115 -11.63 -10.79 14.53
N HIS A 116 -12.51 -11.69 14.06
CA HIS A 116 -13.83 -11.35 13.51
C HIS A 116 -14.91 -12.12 14.25
#